data_1dbf97927cf37b705f57aadeb3dccea2
#
_entry.id   1dbf97927cf37b705f57aadeb3dccea2
#
_cell.length_a   1.000
_cell.length_b   1.000
_cell.length_c   1.000
_cell.angle_alpha   90.00
_cell.angle_beta   90.00
_cell.angle_gamma   90.00
#
_symmetry.space_group_name_H-M   'P 1'
#
loop_
_entity.id
_entity.type
_entity.pdbx_description
1 polymer ?
#
loop_
_entity_poly.entity_id
_entity_poly.type
_entity_poly.pdbx_seq_one_letter_code
_entity_poly.pdbx_strand_id
1 'polypeptide(L)'
;MSDRFEPLGLDHVVLRVRDQAASQRFYVDVLGCTVDHVNPRISLVQLRFGQALIDLLPADGPPPPEGRGMDHVCLSIRCDDLAAVAAGLQARGVTLDSDVVPRRGAFGDGPSLYIRDPDGYRLELKVR
;
A
#
# COMPACT_ATOMS: atom_id res chain seq x y z
N MET A 1 14.99 19.14 11.95
CA MET A 1 13.79 18.48 11.42
C MET A 1 13.27 17.44 12.36
N SER A 2 11.97 17.37 12.55
CA SER A 2 11.35 16.35 13.39
C SER A 2 11.36 15.00 12.66
N ASP A 3 11.70 13.91 13.39
CA ASP A 3 11.58 12.54 12.90
C ASP A 3 10.26 11.89 13.35
N ARG A 4 9.36 12.67 13.97
CA ARG A 4 8.07 12.20 14.46
C ARG A 4 7.01 12.25 13.37
N PHE A 5 6.00 11.41 13.50
CA PHE A 5 4.84 11.39 12.63
C PHE A 5 3.56 11.12 13.42
N GLU A 6 2.42 11.45 12.84
CA GLU A 6 1.11 11.20 13.41
C GLU A 6 0.41 10.10 12.61
N PRO A 7 -0.02 8.98 13.22
CA PRO A 7 -0.79 7.95 12.52
C PRO A 7 -2.16 8.50 12.12
N LEU A 8 -2.57 8.26 10.87
CA LEU A 8 -3.86 8.73 10.36
C LEU A 8 -4.82 7.59 10.02
N GLY A 9 -4.33 6.44 9.56
CA GLY A 9 -5.16 5.30 9.16
C GLY A 9 -4.56 4.52 8.01
N LEU A 10 -5.34 3.58 7.49
CA LEU A 10 -4.95 2.82 6.30
C LEU A 10 -5.18 3.66 5.05
N ASP A 11 -4.24 3.64 4.12
CA ASP A 11 -4.38 4.23 2.80
C ASP A 11 -4.96 3.19 1.82
N HIS A 12 -4.28 2.08 1.65
CA HIS A 12 -4.71 1.02 0.75
C HIS A 12 -4.12 -0.33 1.13
N VAL A 13 -4.76 -1.39 0.65
CA VAL A 13 -4.25 -2.76 0.70
C VAL A 13 -4.02 -3.25 -0.72
N VAL A 14 -2.98 -4.04 -0.95
CA VAL A 14 -2.66 -4.60 -2.26
C VAL A 14 -2.81 -6.11 -2.21
N LEU A 15 -3.71 -6.64 -3.04
CA LEU A 15 -4.00 -8.05 -3.13
C LEU A 15 -3.44 -8.62 -4.44
N ARG A 16 -2.69 -9.70 -4.34
CA ARG A 16 -2.33 -10.52 -5.49
C ARG A 16 -3.50 -11.46 -5.79
N VAL A 17 -4.07 -11.36 -6.99
CA VAL A 17 -5.28 -12.10 -7.36
C VAL A 17 -5.06 -12.97 -8.58
N ARG A 18 -5.70 -14.12 -8.62
CA ARG A 18 -5.55 -15.11 -9.69
C ARG A 18 -6.22 -14.65 -10.98
N ASP A 19 -7.42 -14.08 -10.86
CA ASP A 19 -8.22 -13.57 -11.97
C ASP A 19 -8.64 -12.13 -11.64
N GLN A 20 -7.90 -11.18 -12.18
CA GLN A 20 -8.10 -9.76 -11.88
C GLN A 20 -9.49 -9.27 -12.32
N ALA A 21 -9.97 -9.73 -13.48
CA ALA A 21 -11.30 -9.32 -13.97
C ALA A 21 -12.41 -9.85 -13.06
N ALA A 22 -12.32 -11.10 -12.62
CA ALA A 22 -13.29 -11.70 -11.70
C ALA A 22 -13.25 -10.99 -10.33
N SER A 23 -12.05 -10.69 -9.82
CA SER A 23 -11.90 -9.95 -8.56
C SER A 23 -12.47 -8.54 -8.67
N GLN A 24 -12.20 -7.84 -9.76
CA GLN A 24 -12.76 -6.51 -10.00
C GLN A 24 -14.29 -6.55 -10.00
N ARG A 25 -14.90 -7.49 -10.71
CA ARG A 25 -16.36 -7.66 -10.71
C ARG A 25 -16.89 -7.90 -9.30
N PHE A 26 -16.23 -8.75 -8.54
CA PHE A 26 -16.64 -9.03 -7.16
C PHE A 26 -16.63 -7.75 -6.30
N TYR A 27 -15.51 -7.03 -6.27
CA TYR A 27 -15.40 -5.84 -5.44
C TYR A 27 -16.33 -4.72 -5.89
N VAL A 28 -16.54 -4.56 -7.19
CA VAL A 28 -17.45 -3.54 -7.71
C VAL A 28 -18.93 -3.95 -7.51
N ASP A 29 -19.30 -5.14 -7.96
CA ASP A 29 -20.71 -5.55 -8.01
C ASP A 29 -21.22 -6.02 -6.66
N VAL A 30 -20.40 -6.68 -5.87
CA VAL A 30 -20.80 -7.24 -4.56
C VAL A 30 -20.56 -6.26 -3.43
N LEU A 31 -19.35 -5.65 -3.39
CA LEU A 31 -18.96 -4.78 -2.28
C LEU A 31 -19.18 -3.29 -2.54
N GLY A 32 -19.57 -2.92 -3.74
CA GLY A 32 -19.90 -1.53 -4.05
C GLY A 32 -18.70 -0.62 -4.30
N CYS A 33 -17.52 -1.18 -4.57
CA CYS A 33 -16.36 -0.38 -4.94
C CYS A 33 -16.58 0.32 -6.28
N THR A 34 -15.87 1.42 -6.49
CA THR A 34 -15.75 2.08 -7.79
C THR A 34 -14.33 1.99 -8.28
N VAL A 35 -14.15 1.90 -9.61
CA VAL A 35 -12.80 1.91 -10.20
C VAL A 35 -12.23 3.31 -10.06
N ASP A 36 -11.12 3.45 -9.33
CA ASP A 36 -10.48 4.74 -9.07
C ASP A 36 -9.36 5.03 -10.08
N HIS A 37 -8.56 4.02 -10.39
CA HIS A 37 -7.41 4.18 -11.28
C HIS A 37 -7.00 2.83 -11.86
N VAL A 38 -6.52 2.86 -13.10
CA VAL A 38 -5.94 1.69 -13.78
C VAL A 38 -4.57 2.08 -14.33
N ASN A 39 -3.56 1.26 -14.04
CA ASN A 39 -2.23 1.40 -14.59
C ASN A 39 -1.87 0.13 -15.37
N PRO A 40 -2.04 0.13 -16.71
CA PRO A 40 -1.79 -1.07 -17.51
C PRO A 40 -0.32 -1.46 -17.59
N ARG A 41 0.60 -0.55 -17.32
CA ARG A 41 2.04 -0.85 -17.35
C ARG A 41 2.45 -1.90 -16.34
N ILE A 42 1.76 -1.94 -15.18
CA ILE A 42 2.02 -2.90 -14.11
C ILE A 42 0.80 -3.76 -13.81
N SER A 43 -0.19 -3.74 -14.68
CA SER A 43 -1.45 -4.47 -14.52
C SER A 43 -2.15 -4.17 -13.19
N LEU A 44 -2.11 -2.92 -12.75
CA LEU A 44 -2.71 -2.48 -11.50
C LEU A 44 -4.13 -1.96 -11.74
N VAL A 45 -5.07 -2.41 -10.91
CA VAL A 45 -6.41 -1.82 -10.80
C VAL A 45 -6.62 -1.36 -9.36
N GLN A 46 -6.92 -0.08 -9.17
CA GLN A 46 -7.22 0.49 -7.86
C GLN A 46 -8.72 0.73 -7.72
N LEU A 47 -9.30 0.14 -6.69
CA LEU A 47 -10.73 0.22 -6.40
C LEU A 47 -10.95 1.05 -5.14
N ARG A 48 -11.88 2.00 -5.20
CA ARG A 48 -12.25 2.84 -4.06
C ARG A 48 -13.28 2.12 -3.18
N PHE A 49 -12.94 1.94 -1.90
CA PHE A 49 -13.84 1.46 -0.87
C PHE A 49 -13.84 2.47 0.29
N GLY A 50 -14.88 3.31 0.36
CA GLY A 50 -14.90 4.40 1.33
C GLY A 50 -13.74 5.37 1.12
N GLN A 51 -12.94 5.61 2.15
CA GLN A 51 -11.76 6.49 2.08
C GLN A 51 -10.48 5.75 1.67
N ALA A 52 -10.51 4.43 1.60
CA ALA A 52 -9.36 3.61 1.31
C ALA A 52 -9.41 3.04 -0.11
N LEU A 53 -8.30 2.49 -0.56
CA LEU A 53 -8.23 1.74 -1.82
C LEU A 53 -7.96 0.27 -1.57
N ILE A 54 -8.52 -0.55 -2.44
CA ILE A 54 -8.17 -1.96 -2.60
C ILE A 54 -7.52 -2.08 -3.98
N ASP A 55 -6.23 -2.39 -3.98
CA ASP A 55 -5.45 -2.52 -5.20
C ASP A 55 -5.36 -4.00 -5.60
N LEU A 56 -5.60 -4.27 -6.87
CA LEU A 56 -5.51 -5.62 -7.42
C LEU A 56 -4.32 -5.71 -8.35
N LEU A 57 -3.43 -6.66 -8.08
CA LEU A 57 -2.33 -7.05 -8.97
C LEU A 57 -2.47 -8.52 -9.31
N PRO A 58 -2.09 -8.95 -10.54
CA PRO A 58 -2.07 -10.36 -10.86
C PRO A 58 -1.09 -11.13 -9.97
N ALA A 59 -1.47 -12.34 -9.56
CA ALA A 59 -0.56 -13.23 -8.87
C ALA A 59 0.48 -13.77 -9.85
N ASP A 60 1.73 -13.93 -9.38
CA ASP A 60 2.80 -14.58 -10.13
C ASP A 60 2.78 -16.08 -9.84
N GLY A 61 2.26 -16.85 -10.79
CA GLY A 61 2.22 -18.32 -10.66
C GLY A 61 0.99 -18.83 -9.91
N PRO A 62 1.06 -20.05 -9.33
CA PRO A 62 -0.07 -20.65 -8.62
C PRO A 62 -0.51 -19.78 -7.44
N PRO A 63 -1.80 -19.84 -7.05
CA PRO A 63 -2.26 -19.06 -5.92
C PRO A 63 -1.43 -19.39 -4.67
N PRO A 64 -1.02 -18.35 -3.89
CA PRO A 64 -0.27 -18.60 -2.68
C PRO A 64 -1.12 -19.38 -1.67
N PRO A 65 -0.49 -20.09 -0.73
CA PRO A 65 -1.22 -20.68 0.38
C PRO A 65 -2.07 -19.64 1.10
N GLU A 66 -3.14 -20.09 1.75
CA GLU A 66 -4.03 -19.20 2.51
C GLU A 66 -3.26 -18.19 3.36
N GLY A 67 -3.68 -16.93 3.33
CA GLY A 67 -3.08 -15.85 4.11
C GLY A 67 -1.84 -15.21 3.52
N ARG A 68 -1.33 -15.66 2.36
CA ARG A 68 -0.14 -15.09 1.71
C ARG A 68 -0.43 -14.32 0.44
N GLY A 69 -1.69 -13.97 0.19
CA GLY A 69 -2.07 -13.20 -1.00
C GLY A 69 -1.87 -11.70 -0.88
N MET A 70 -1.49 -11.19 0.29
CA MET A 70 -1.30 -9.77 0.53
C MET A 70 0.14 -9.35 0.21
N ASP A 71 0.29 -8.34 -0.64
CA ASP A 71 1.61 -7.79 -1.00
C ASP A 71 2.17 -6.88 0.11
N HIS A 72 1.39 -5.88 0.51
CA HIS A 72 1.74 -4.96 1.58
C HIS A 72 0.50 -4.24 2.11
N VAL A 73 0.65 -3.60 3.26
CA VAL A 73 -0.34 -2.69 3.85
C VAL A 73 0.22 -1.28 3.84
N CYS A 74 -0.58 -0.31 3.39
CA CYS A 74 -0.18 1.09 3.39
C CYS A 74 -0.89 1.85 4.51
N LEU A 75 -0.09 2.50 5.35
CA LEU A 75 -0.53 3.33 6.45
C LEU A 75 -0.38 4.79 6.07
N SER A 76 -1.47 5.56 6.14
CA SER A 76 -1.41 7.01 5.97
C SER A 76 -0.80 7.65 7.20
N ILE A 77 0.16 8.54 7.00
CA ILE A 77 0.80 9.27 8.09
C ILE A 77 0.84 10.78 7.79
N ARG A 78 1.09 11.54 8.83
CA ARG A 78 1.46 12.96 8.73
C ARG A 78 2.82 13.14 9.35
N CYS A 79 3.74 13.79 8.63
CA CYS A 79 5.07 14.14 9.11
C CYS A 79 5.58 15.36 8.37
N ASP A 80 6.57 16.04 8.97
CA ASP A 80 7.20 17.20 8.33
C ASP A 80 8.18 16.78 7.24
N ASP A 81 8.90 15.67 7.48
CA ASP A 81 9.97 15.21 6.58
C ASP A 81 10.08 13.68 6.65
N LEU A 82 9.67 13.01 5.59
CA LEU A 82 9.71 11.54 5.54
C LEU A 82 11.15 11.00 5.52
N ALA A 83 12.09 11.74 4.96
CA ALA A 83 13.50 11.34 5.01
C ALA A 83 14.04 11.33 6.45
N ALA A 84 13.62 12.30 7.28
CA ALA A 84 13.97 12.33 8.69
C ALA A 84 13.30 11.17 9.45
N VAL A 85 12.06 10.84 9.12
CA VAL A 85 11.36 9.66 9.67
C VAL A 85 12.12 8.38 9.32
N ALA A 86 12.53 8.24 8.05
CA ALA A 86 13.30 7.08 7.60
C ALA A 86 14.61 6.92 8.41
N ALA A 87 15.36 8.02 8.59
CA ALA A 87 16.59 8.00 9.37
C ALA A 87 16.32 7.63 10.84
N GLY A 88 15.25 8.17 11.43
CA GLY A 88 14.85 7.86 12.80
C GLY A 88 14.45 6.40 12.99
N LEU A 89 13.70 5.84 12.04
CA LEU A 89 13.34 4.41 12.06
C LEU A 89 14.56 3.52 11.94
N GLN A 90 15.46 3.84 11.03
CA GLN A 90 16.70 3.09 10.83
C GLN A 90 17.58 3.13 12.09
N ALA A 91 17.67 4.27 12.75
CA ALA A 91 18.40 4.41 14.01
C ALA A 91 17.79 3.56 15.14
N ARG A 92 16.50 3.23 15.07
CA ARG A 92 15.82 2.32 16.01
C ARG A 92 15.89 0.86 15.60
N GLY A 93 16.64 0.53 14.55
CA GLY A 93 16.82 -0.84 14.08
C GLY A 93 15.71 -1.33 13.14
N VAL A 94 14.84 -0.44 12.63
CA VAL A 94 13.83 -0.84 11.65
C VAL A 94 14.49 -1.02 10.29
N THR A 95 14.18 -2.14 9.62
CA THR A 95 14.65 -2.41 8.28
C THR A 95 13.87 -1.57 7.27
N LEU A 96 14.56 -0.73 6.51
CA LEU A 96 13.98 -0.01 5.39
C LEU A 96 14.02 -0.89 4.14
N ASP A 97 12.91 -0.92 3.42
CA ASP A 97 12.75 -1.75 2.21
C ASP A 97 12.75 -0.92 0.93
N SER A 98 12.94 0.38 1.06
CA SER A 98 13.08 1.33 -0.05
C SER A 98 13.70 2.63 0.42
N ASP A 99 14.11 3.46 -0.53
CA ASP A 99 14.27 4.90 -0.31
C ASP A 99 12.88 5.57 -0.25
N VAL A 100 12.85 6.86 0.05
CA VAL A 100 11.61 7.65 -0.11
C VAL A 100 11.28 7.73 -1.60
N VAL A 101 10.09 7.28 -1.97
CA VAL A 101 9.65 7.17 -3.37
C VAL A 101 8.25 7.76 -3.53
N PRO A 102 7.92 8.35 -4.69
CA PRO A 102 6.57 8.83 -4.95
C PRO A 102 5.62 7.66 -5.21
N ARG A 103 4.42 7.73 -4.65
CA ARG A 103 3.38 6.72 -4.86
C ARG A 103 2.02 7.39 -4.95
N ARG A 104 1.12 6.76 -5.72
CA ARG A 104 -0.29 7.11 -5.74
C ARG A 104 -1.04 6.27 -4.70
N GLY A 105 -1.90 6.92 -3.93
CA GLY A 105 -2.75 6.27 -2.93
C GLY A 105 -4.12 6.92 -2.83
N ALA A 106 -4.82 6.66 -1.74
CA ALA A 106 -6.20 7.08 -1.55
C ALA A 106 -6.41 8.60 -1.59
N PHE A 107 -5.38 9.37 -1.24
CA PHE A 107 -5.43 10.83 -1.18
C PHE A 107 -4.54 11.48 -2.26
N GLY A 108 -4.25 10.77 -3.35
CA GLY A 108 -3.45 11.24 -4.46
C GLY A 108 -1.97 10.87 -4.35
N ASP A 109 -1.14 11.59 -5.10
CA ASP A 109 0.29 11.35 -5.13
C ASP A 109 0.96 11.94 -3.88
N GLY A 110 1.98 11.26 -3.38
CA GLY A 110 2.77 11.74 -2.26
C GLY A 110 3.95 10.80 -1.97
N PRO A 111 4.87 11.24 -1.08
CA PRO A 111 6.02 10.42 -0.74
C PRO A 111 5.64 9.23 0.12
N SER A 112 6.28 8.09 -0.16
CA SER A 112 6.12 6.84 0.59
C SER A 112 7.47 6.25 0.96
N LEU A 113 7.45 5.43 2.01
CA LEU A 113 8.59 4.67 2.49
C LEU A 113 8.13 3.25 2.81
N TYR A 114 8.83 2.24 2.28
CA TYR A 114 8.56 0.84 2.60
C TYR A 114 9.49 0.38 3.71
N ILE A 115 8.92 -0.29 4.71
CA ILE A 115 9.64 -0.84 5.85
C ILE A 115 9.20 -2.28 6.09
N ARG A 116 9.98 -3.02 6.90
CA ARG A 116 9.60 -4.36 7.36
C ARG A 116 9.30 -4.32 8.85
N ASP A 117 8.26 -5.04 9.24
CA ASP A 117 7.98 -5.27 10.65
C ASP A 117 8.88 -6.40 11.21
N PRO A 118 8.83 -6.71 12.53
CA PRO A 118 9.67 -7.76 13.10
C PRO A 118 9.48 -9.15 12.50
N ASP A 119 8.30 -9.45 11.93
CA ASP A 119 8.01 -10.72 11.25
C ASP A 119 8.32 -10.68 9.76
N GLY A 120 8.78 -9.55 9.22
CA GLY A 120 9.10 -9.37 7.83
C GLY A 120 7.91 -8.92 6.95
N TYR A 121 6.78 -8.56 7.53
CA TYR A 121 5.67 -7.99 6.76
C TYR A 121 6.07 -6.64 6.19
N ARG A 122 5.68 -6.43 4.91
CA ARG A 122 6.00 -5.20 4.20
C ARG A 122 4.93 -4.14 4.48
N LEU A 123 5.36 -3.01 5.02
CA LEU A 123 4.50 -1.87 5.32
C LEU A 123 4.94 -0.67 4.49
N GLU A 124 3.96 0.07 3.99
CA GLU A 124 4.19 1.34 3.31
C GLU A 124 3.69 2.47 4.22
N LEU A 125 4.55 3.44 4.50
CA LEU A 125 4.19 4.67 5.18
C LEU A 125 4.03 5.75 4.12
N LYS A 126 2.81 6.25 3.94
CA LYS A 126 2.53 7.24 2.90
C LYS A 126 2.04 8.53 3.51
N VAL A 127 2.69 9.63 3.14
CA VAL A 127 2.31 10.97 3.58
C VAL A 127 1.08 11.43 2.78
N ARG A 128 0.09 11.97 3.50
CA ARG A 128 -1.08 12.62 2.89
C ARG A 128 -1.20 14.06 3.34
#